data_f778f84014f191df603bf933cfbfca1a
#
_entry.id   f778f84014f191df603bf933cfbfca1a
#
_cell.length_a   1.000
_cell.length_b   1.000
_cell.length_c   1.000
_cell.angle_alpha   90.00
_cell.angle_beta   90.00
_cell.angle_gamma   90.00
#
_symmetry.space_group_name_H-M   'P 1'
#
loop_
_entity.id
_entity.type
_entity.pdbx_description
1 polymer ?
#
loop_
_entity_poly.entity_id
_entity_poly.type
_entity_poly.pdbx_seq_one_letter_code
_entity_poly.pdbx_strand_id
1 'polypeptide(L)' 'MSSTSNDIADSVCRALDTYFRDLDGEKPNALYAMVIKNVEKPMLEFVLKQAGGNQTLCAEMLGINRNTLRRKLSE' A
#
# COMPACT_ATOMS: atom_id res chain seq x y z
N MET A 1 0.82 -15.51 -18.67
CA MET A 1 -0.14 -15.10 -17.70
C MET A 1 0.35 -13.89 -16.90
N SER A 2 -0.56 -13.22 -16.36
CA SER A 2 -0.24 -11.99 -15.67
C SER A 2 0.63 -12.24 -14.45
N SER A 3 1.59 -11.37 -14.25
CA SER A 3 2.45 -11.42 -13.09
C SER A 3 2.25 -10.18 -12.22
N THR A 4 1.00 -9.75 -12.09
CA THR A 4 0.68 -8.57 -11.30
C THR A 4 1.27 -8.64 -9.91
N SER A 5 1.17 -9.82 -9.26
CA SER A 5 1.76 -10.02 -7.94
C SER A 5 3.27 -9.86 -7.98
N ASN A 6 3.92 -10.36 -9.05
CA ASN A 6 5.36 -10.20 -9.21
C ASN A 6 5.72 -8.73 -9.45
N ASP A 7 4.88 -8.02 -10.20
CA ASP A 7 5.11 -6.60 -10.45
C ASP A 7 5.06 -5.80 -9.16
N ILE A 8 4.11 -6.12 -8.28
CA ILE A 8 4.01 -5.47 -6.99
C ILE A 8 5.25 -5.79 -6.15
N ALA A 9 5.62 -7.07 -6.09
CA ALA A 9 6.80 -7.50 -5.34
C ALA A 9 8.05 -6.81 -5.85
N ASP A 10 8.21 -6.75 -7.16
CA ASP A 10 9.39 -6.12 -7.75
C ASP A 10 9.43 -4.63 -7.41
N SER A 11 8.28 -3.97 -7.43
CA SER A 11 8.22 -2.54 -7.10
C SER A 11 8.62 -2.29 -5.65
N VAL A 12 8.15 -3.15 -4.73
CA VAL A 12 8.51 -3.05 -3.32
C VAL A 12 10.01 -3.24 -3.15
N CYS A 13 10.56 -4.26 -3.79
CA CYS A 13 12.00 -4.54 -3.65
C CYS A 13 12.84 -3.40 -4.20
N ARG A 14 12.45 -2.83 -5.34
CA ARG A 14 13.18 -1.69 -5.90
C ARG A 14 13.13 -0.48 -4.98
N ALA A 15 11.96 -0.22 -4.40
CA ALA A 15 11.82 0.90 -3.48
C ALA A 15 12.67 0.71 -2.23
N LEU A 16 12.69 -0.51 -1.71
CA LEU A 16 13.50 -0.82 -0.53
C LEU A 16 14.99 -0.75 -0.84
N ASP A 17 15.38 -1.19 -2.02
CA ASP A 17 16.78 -1.10 -2.43
C ASP A 17 17.27 0.35 -2.41
N THR A 18 16.47 1.25 -2.96
CA THR A 18 16.78 2.67 -2.94
C THR A 18 16.84 3.20 -1.51
N TYR A 19 15.87 2.79 -0.69
CA TYR A 19 15.80 3.24 0.69
C TYR A 19 17.06 2.84 1.47
N PHE A 20 17.48 1.58 1.31
CA PHE A 20 18.66 1.10 2.02
C PHE A 20 19.94 1.77 1.53
N ARG A 21 20.02 2.08 0.24
CA ARG A 21 21.17 2.84 -0.26
C ARG A 21 21.24 4.23 0.36
N ASP A 22 20.08 4.87 0.50
CA ASP A 22 20.02 6.21 1.08
C ASP A 22 20.36 6.20 2.56
N LEU A 23 20.15 5.08 3.24
CA LEU A 23 20.56 4.93 4.65
C LEU A 23 22.08 4.89 4.80
N ASP A 24 22.79 4.51 3.74
CA ASP A 24 24.24 4.51 3.73
C ASP A 24 24.80 3.71 4.90
N GLY A 25 24.31 2.48 5.04
CA GLY A 25 24.80 1.57 6.07
C GLY A 25 24.13 1.69 7.41
N GLU A 26 23.28 2.69 7.59
CA GLU A 26 22.57 2.83 8.85
C GLU A 26 21.42 1.84 8.93
N LYS A 27 21.07 1.49 10.15
CA LYS A 27 20.01 0.53 10.41
C LYS A 27 18.65 1.21 10.32
N PRO A 28 17.71 0.63 9.54
CA PRO A 28 16.38 1.23 9.50
C PRO A 28 15.65 1.09 10.84
N ASN A 29 14.71 1.99 11.05
CA ASN A 29 13.90 2.01 12.25
C ASN A 29 12.43 2.05 11.83
N ALA A 30 11.60 1.15 12.40
CA ALA A 30 10.17 1.09 12.11
C ALA A 30 9.89 0.88 10.63
N LEU A 31 10.69 0.10 9.97
CA LEU A 31 10.60 -0.11 8.52
C LEU A 31 9.26 -0.71 8.11
N TYR A 32 8.77 -1.70 8.87
CA TYR A 32 7.52 -2.35 8.54
C TYR A 32 6.37 -1.35 8.49
N ALA A 33 6.23 -0.54 9.52
CA ALA A 33 5.15 0.44 9.59
C ALA A 33 5.24 1.45 8.46
N MET A 34 6.44 1.88 8.15
CA MET A 34 6.68 2.85 7.08
C MET A 34 6.27 2.27 5.73
N VAL A 35 6.68 1.05 5.43
CA VAL A 35 6.36 0.41 4.16
C VAL A 35 4.86 0.19 4.02
N ILE A 36 4.23 -0.36 5.07
CA ILE A 36 2.80 -0.65 5.02
C ILE A 36 2.00 0.63 4.80
N LYS A 37 2.35 1.69 5.50
CA LYS A 37 1.64 2.96 5.35
C LYS A 37 1.78 3.51 3.93
N ASN A 38 2.98 3.44 3.37
CA ASN A 38 3.25 3.99 2.05
C ASN A 38 2.68 3.15 0.92
N VAL A 39 2.43 1.87 1.15
CA VAL A 39 1.79 1.00 0.18
C VAL A 39 0.27 1.10 0.31
N GLU A 40 -0.23 1.13 1.53
CA GLU A 40 -1.64 1.09 1.81
C GLU A 40 -2.37 2.33 1.29
N LYS A 41 -1.83 3.49 1.56
CA LYS A 41 -2.52 4.73 1.22
C LYS A 41 -2.82 4.86 -0.29
N PRO A 42 -1.84 4.74 -1.16
CA PRO A 42 -2.13 4.83 -2.60
C PRO A 42 -3.02 3.69 -3.08
N MET A 43 -2.91 2.51 -2.48
CA MET A 43 -3.77 1.39 -2.84
C MET A 43 -5.23 1.71 -2.53
N LEU A 44 -5.49 2.21 -1.32
CA LEU A 44 -6.85 2.52 -0.91
C LEU A 44 -7.44 3.63 -1.76
N GLU A 45 -6.66 4.66 -2.03
CA GLU A 45 -7.12 5.80 -2.82
C GLU A 45 -7.41 5.40 -4.26
N PHE A 46 -6.54 4.57 -4.83
CA PHE A 46 -6.74 4.11 -6.19
C PHE A 46 -8.01 3.27 -6.33
N VAL A 47 -8.20 2.32 -5.41
CA VAL A 47 -9.37 1.45 -5.47
C VAL A 47 -10.65 2.23 -5.19
N LEU A 48 -10.61 3.20 -4.27
CA LEU A 48 -11.76 4.05 -4.02
C LEU A 48 -12.16 4.81 -5.28
N LYS A 49 -11.19 5.28 -6.04
CA LYS A 49 -11.45 5.95 -7.30
C LYS A 49 -12.08 5.00 -8.30
N GLN A 50 -11.58 3.77 -8.39
CA GLN A 50 -12.17 2.76 -9.26
C GLN A 50 -13.60 2.43 -8.86
N ALA A 51 -13.92 2.57 -7.58
CA ALA A 51 -15.27 2.34 -7.06
C ALA A 51 -16.17 3.58 -7.19
N GLY A 52 -15.69 4.63 -7.85
CA GLY A 52 -16.48 5.83 -8.04
C GLY A 52 -16.74 6.58 -6.74
N GLY A 53 -15.89 6.43 -5.75
CA GLY A 53 -16.06 7.07 -4.46
C GLY A 53 -16.97 6.30 -3.50
N ASN A 54 -17.48 5.16 -3.92
CA ASN A 54 -18.37 4.35 -3.10
C ASN A 54 -17.56 3.50 -2.13
N GLN A 55 -17.59 3.85 -0.85
CA GLN A 55 -16.77 3.18 0.16
C GLN A 55 -17.18 1.73 0.39
N THR A 56 -18.46 1.44 0.31
CA THR A 56 -18.93 0.07 0.47
C THR A 56 -18.39 -0.82 -0.64
N LEU A 57 -18.49 -0.36 -1.88
CA LEU A 57 -17.97 -1.10 -3.02
C LEU A 57 -16.45 -1.21 -2.94
N CYS A 58 -15.78 -0.13 -2.54
CA CYS A 58 -14.33 -0.14 -2.39
C CYS A 58 -13.88 -1.20 -1.39
N ALA A 59 -14.54 -1.26 -0.24
CA ALA A 59 -14.20 -2.25 0.79
C ALA A 59 -14.41 -3.67 0.26
N GLU A 60 -15.48 -3.89 -0.50
CA GLU A 60 -15.73 -5.19 -1.11
C GLU A 60 -14.62 -5.57 -2.10
N MET A 61 -14.22 -4.63 -2.93
CA MET A 61 -13.15 -4.86 -3.91
C MET A 61 -11.83 -5.18 -3.22
N LEU A 62 -11.56 -4.51 -2.11
CA LEU A 62 -10.33 -4.75 -1.33
C LEU A 62 -10.41 -6.00 -0.46
N GLY A 63 -11.62 -6.47 -0.17
CA GLY A 63 -11.79 -7.61 0.71
C GLY A 63 -11.59 -7.26 2.18
N ILE A 64 -11.90 -6.04 2.57
CA ILE A 64 -11.76 -5.60 3.97
C ILE A 64 -13.10 -5.06 4.47
N ASN A 65 -13.21 -4.94 5.79
CA ASN A 65 -14.38 -4.38 6.44
C ASN A 65 -14.51 -2.89 6.12
N ARG A 66 -15.73 -2.42 5.88
CA ARG A 66 -15.96 -1.02 5.54
C ARG A 66 -15.50 -0.08 6.65
N ASN A 67 -15.70 -0.46 7.91
CA ASN A 67 -15.26 0.37 9.02
C ASN A 67 -13.73 0.47 9.05
N THR A 68 -13.05 -0.63 8.73
CA THR A 68 -11.60 -0.62 8.62
C THR A 68 -11.15 0.32 7.52
N LEU A 69 -11.83 0.28 6.39
CA LEU A 69 -11.50 1.17 5.28
C LEU A 69 -11.68 2.63 5.67
N ARG A 70 -12.81 2.96 6.30
CA ARG A 70 -13.07 4.33 6.73
C ARG A 70 -12.02 4.83 7.69
N ARG A 71 -11.62 4.00 8.64
CA ARG A 71 -10.60 4.39 9.60
C ARG A 71 -9.27 4.66 8.89
N LYS A 72 -8.90 3.79 7.95
CA LYS A 72 -7.64 3.96 7.25
C LYS A 72 -7.65 5.17 6.33
N LEU A 73 -8.78 5.47 5.71
CA LEU A 73 -8.88 6.65 4.86
C LEU A 73 -8.75 7.95 5.64
N SER A 74 -9.09 7.93 6.92
CA SER A 74 -9.04 9.13 7.76
C SER A 74 -7.68 9.32 8.43
N GLU A 75 -6.77 8.39 8.26
CA GLU A 75 -5.42 8.51 8.84
C GLU A 75 -4.51 9.49 8.09
#